data_596dd896155d3f45f3b8f0fa505f7ddc
#
_entry.id   596dd896155d3f45f3b8f0fa505f7ddc
#
_cell.length_a   1.000
_cell.length_b   1.000
_cell.length_c   1.000
_cell.angle_alpha   90.00
_cell.angle_beta   90.00
_cell.angle_gamma   90.00
#
_symmetry.space_group_name_H-M   'P 1'
#
loop_
_entity.id
_entity.type
_entity.pdbx_description
1 polymer ?
#
loop_
_entity_poly.entity_id
_entity_poly.type
_entity_poly.pdbx_seq_one_letter_code
_entity_poly.pdbx_strand_id
1 'polypeptide(L)'
;EDSLAQYVADPIVNFTSVGLIIMSGLGFVVWWDIWDKIKRVIRGKLPVGRVFKNLRLHSKIVLMMTLILVVGGTVLIFLFDHGNPESIGTYSPGTKWMASLFQSVTTRTAGFFTVSQERFSNATYMLCLILMLIGGSPMGTAGGIKTTTVAVLLLSLKSNLQ
;
A
#
# COMPACT_ATOMS: atom_id res chain seq x y z
N GLU A 1 14.27 -19.27 -6.79
CA GLU A 1 14.67 -18.45 -5.63
C GLU A 1 13.41 -18.01 -4.88
N ASP A 2 13.29 -18.43 -3.60
CA ASP A 2 12.00 -18.40 -2.88
C ASP A 2 11.69 -17.05 -2.19
N SER A 3 12.40 -15.96 -2.52
CA SER A 3 12.23 -14.61 -1.95
C SER A 3 12.04 -14.66 -0.41
N LEU A 4 10.90 -14.26 0.12
CA LEU A 4 10.58 -14.29 1.56
C LEU A 4 9.57 -15.39 1.92
N ALA A 5 9.39 -16.43 1.08
CA ALA A 5 8.37 -17.46 1.29
C ALA A 5 8.55 -18.23 2.61
N GLN A 6 9.80 -18.47 3.03
CA GLN A 6 10.09 -19.14 4.31
C GLN A 6 9.68 -18.30 5.53
N TYR A 7 9.47 -17.00 5.38
CA TYR A 7 9.11 -16.06 6.47
C TYR A 7 7.65 -15.62 6.44
N VAL A 8 6.78 -16.36 5.73
CA VAL A 8 5.35 -16.01 5.59
C VAL A 8 4.65 -15.84 6.94
N ALA A 9 5.05 -16.61 7.96
CA ALA A 9 4.48 -16.58 9.30
C ALA A 9 5.25 -15.66 10.28
N ASP A 10 6.38 -15.08 9.86
CA ASP A 10 7.20 -14.21 10.72
C ASP A 10 6.68 -12.76 10.66
N PRO A 11 6.09 -12.23 11.77
CA PRO A 11 5.53 -10.89 11.76
C PRO A 11 6.60 -9.80 11.67
N ILE A 12 7.81 -10.03 12.21
CA ILE A 12 8.88 -9.03 12.21
C ILE A 12 9.34 -8.78 10.77
N VAL A 13 9.64 -9.85 10.02
CA VAL A 13 10.08 -9.76 8.63
C VAL A 13 8.99 -9.12 7.77
N ASN A 14 7.74 -9.57 7.92
CA ASN A 14 6.62 -9.04 7.13
C ASN A 14 6.37 -7.56 7.39
N PHE A 15 6.19 -7.13 8.65
CA PHE A 15 5.90 -5.73 8.95
C PHE A 15 7.08 -4.79 8.65
N THR A 16 8.31 -5.25 8.83
CA THR A 16 9.50 -4.48 8.45
C THR A 16 9.54 -4.26 6.94
N SER A 17 9.37 -5.32 6.16
CA SER A 17 9.37 -5.24 4.69
C SER A 17 8.22 -4.36 4.17
N VAL A 18 7.01 -4.57 4.68
CA VAL A 18 5.82 -3.76 4.35
C VAL A 18 6.07 -2.29 4.68
N GLY A 19 6.62 -2.00 5.86
CA GLY A 19 6.95 -0.64 6.28
C GLY A 19 7.95 0.03 5.33
N LEU A 20 9.04 -0.66 4.98
CA LEU A 20 10.07 -0.15 4.07
C LEU A 20 9.50 0.11 2.66
N ILE A 21 8.68 -0.81 2.14
CA ILE A 21 8.05 -0.65 0.82
C ILE A 21 7.10 0.55 0.81
N ILE A 22 6.26 0.71 1.83
CA ILE A 22 5.35 1.86 1.93
C ILE A 22 6.16 3.15 2.05
N MET A 23 7.19 3.18 2.90
CA MET A 23 8.03 4.35 3.10
C MET A 23 8.71 4.80 1.79
N SER A 24 9.27 3.88 1.02
CA SER A 24 9.92 4.16 -0.26
C SER A 24 8.92 4.60 -1.34
N GLY A 25 7.71 4.02 -1.33
CA GLY A 25 6.64 4.32 -2.28
C GLY A 25 5.94 5.67 -2.09
N LEU A 26 6.00 6.27 -0.89
CA LEU A 26 5.39 7.57 -0.62
C LEU A 26 6.10 8.76 -1.28
N GLY A 27 7.39 8.60 -1.58
CA GLY A 27 8.21 9.66 -2.16
C GLY A 27 8.71 10.69 -1.15
N PHE A 28 9.89 11.27 -1.43
CA PHE A 28 10.58 12.15 -0.48
C PHE A 28 9.84 13.46 -0.20
N VAL A 29 9.04 13.97 -1.14
CA VAL A 29 8.26 15.21 -0.97
C VAL A 29 7.24 15.07 0.15
N VAL A 30 6.58 13.90 0.25
CA VAL A 30 5.62 13.62 1.33
C VAL A 30 6.34 13.53 2.67
N TRP A 31 7.50 12.89 2.71
CA TRP A 31 8.32 12.80 3.91
C TRP A 31 8.79 14.17 4.39
N TRP A 32 9.22 15.03 3.47
CA TRP A 32 9.63 16.39 3.81
C TRP A 32 8.49 17.22 4.41
N ASP A 33 7.29 17.10 3.84
CA ASP A 33 6.11 17.80 4.36
C ASP A 33 5.72 17.28 5.75
N ILE A 34 5.70 15.95 5.96
CA ILE A 34 5.44 15.34 7.26
C ILE A 34 6.46 15.82 8.29
N TRP A 35 7.76 15.79 7.95
CA TRP A 35 8.84 16.19 8.84
C TRP A 35 8.75 17.66 9.27
N ASP A 36 8.40 18.56 8.34
CA ASP A 36 8.16 19.98 8.66
C ASP A 36 7.02 20.14 9.68
N LYS A 37 5.93 19.40 9.52
CA LYS A 37 4.80 19.46 10.47
C LYS A 37 5.16 18.87 11.83
N ILE A 38 5.90 17.75 11.86
CA ILE A 38 6.40 17.16 13.10
C ILE A 38 7.29 18.15 13.85
N LYS A 39 8.21 18.82 13.17
CA LYS A 39 9.04 19.88 13.78
C LYS A 39 8.21 21.00 14.38
N ARG A 40 7.11 21.39 13.72
CA ARG A 40 6.19 22.42 14.25
C ARG A 40 5.42 21.93 15.48
N VAL A 41 5.06 20.66 15.54
CA VAL A 41 4.44 20.06 16.73
C VAL A 41 5.41 20.06 17.91
N ILE A 42 6.65 19.60 17.70
CA ILE A 42 7.69 19.57 18.75
C ILE A 42 7.98 20.97 19.30
N ARG A 43 7.92 21.99 18.45
CA ARG A 43 8.10 23.40 18.84
C ARG A 43 6.85 24.05 19.46
N GLY A 44 5.80 23.27 19.75
CA GLY A 44 4.54 23.76 20.33
C GLY A 44 3.71 24.67 19.42
N LYS A 45 4.07 24.81 18.14
CA LYS A 45 3.39 25.71 17.17
C LYS A 45 2.19 25.06 16.48
N LEU A 46 2.00 23.74 16.61
CA LEU A 46 0.92 23.01 15.98
C LEU A 46 0.42 21.88 16.90
N PRO A 47 -0.89 21.76 17.19
CA PRO A 47 -1.43 20.63 17.92
C PRO A 47 -1.41 19.36 17.04
N VAL A 48 -1.10 18.20 17.65
CA VAL A 48 -0.97 16.90 16.98
C VAL A 48 -2.19 16.58 16.11
N GLY A 49 -3.41 16.81 16.61
CA GLY A 49 -4.66 16.55 15.88
C GLY A 49 -4.87 17.38 14.62
N ARG A 50 -4.08 18.43 14.40
CA ARG A 50 -4.16 19.27 13.20
C ARG A 50 -3.05 19.02 12.18
N VAL A 51 -2.17 18.05 12.43
CA VAL A 51 -1.06 17.71 11.51
C VAL A 51 -1.60 17.37 10.13
N PHE A 52 -2.53 16.43 10.02
CA PHE A 52 -3.11 16.01 8.75
C PHE A 52 -3.81 17.16 8.01
N LYS A 53 -4.54 18.04 8.73
CA LYS A 53 -5.21 19.20 8.12
C LYS A 53 -4.22 20.19 7.52
N ASN A 54 -3.02 20.30 8.08
CA ASN A 54 -1.98 21.25 7.67
C ASN A 54 -0.98 20.67 6.64
N LEU A 55 -1.11 19.40 6.25
CA LEU A 55 -0.35 18.83 5.13
C LEU A 55 -0.74 19.50 3.81
N ARG A 56 0.21 19.54 2.88
CA ARG A 56 -0.04 20.00 1.50
C ARG A 56 -1.06 19.07 0.83
N LEU A 57 -1.82 19.61 -0.12
CA LEU A 57 -2.84 18.82 -0.86
C LEU A 57 -2.24 17.59 -1.51
N HIS A 58 -1.05 17.72 -2.11
CA HIS A 58 -0.31 16.59 -2.69
C HIS A 58 -0.09 15.47 -1.66
N SER A 59 0.45 15.79 -0.48
CA SER A 59 0.71 14.81 0.58
C SER A 59 -0.56 14.14 1.07
N LYS A 60 -1.66 14.87 1.19
CA LYS A 60 -2.96 14.32 1.57
C LYS A 60 -3.47 13.30 0.54
N ILE A 61 -3.42 13.66 -0.75
CA ILE A 61 -3.86 12.78 -1.84
C ILE A 61 -3.01 11.50 -1.84
N VAL A 62 -1.69 11.62 -1.75
CA VAL A 62 -0.78 10.47 -1.75
C VAL A 62 -1.06 9.55 -0.56
N LEU A 63 -1.17 10.09 0.65
CA LEU A 63 -1.44 9.29 1.86
C LEU A 63 -2.80 8.59 1.79
N MET A 64 -3.85 9.32 1.35
CA MET A 64 -5.19 8.77 1.20
C MET A 64 -5.24 7.65 0.16
N MET A 65 -4.69 7.89 -1.03
CA MET A 65 -4.65 6.87 -2.10
C MET A 65 -3.82 5.65 -1.69
N THR A 66 -2.68 5.86 -1.03
CA THR A 66 -1.87 4.75 -0.50
C THR A 66 -2.68 3.93 0.50
N LEU A 67 -3.36 4.56 1.44
CA LEU A 67 -4.20 3.87 2.42
C LEU A 67 -5.33 3.07 1.76
N ILE A 68 -6.05 3.70 0.82
CA ILE A 68 -7.16 3.06 0.10
C ILE A 68 -6.65 1.82 -0.67
N LEU A 69 -5.55 1.95 -1.40
CA LEU A 69 -5.00 0.86 -2.20
C LEU A 69 -4.45 -0.28 -1.32
N VAL A 70 -3.75 0.05 -0.24
CA VAL A 70 -3.20 -0.97 0.68
C VAL A 70 -4.32 -1.69 1.42
N VAL A 71 -5.22 -0.95 2.06
CA VAL A 71 -6.31 -1.56 2.84
C VAL A 71 -7.30 -2.27 1.91
N GLY A 72 -7.72 -1.61 0.83
CA GLY A 72 -8.63 -2.20 -0.15
C GLY A 72 -8.05 -3.46 -0.80
N GLY A 73 -6.79 -3.41 -1.24
CA GLY A 73 -6.08 -4.56 -1.79
C GLY A 73 -5.98 -5.70 -0.78
N THR A 74 -5.61 -5.41 0.48
CA THR A 74 -5.53 -6.42 1.55
C THR A 74 -6.86 -7.12 1.78
N VAL A 75 -7.93 -6.34 1.92
CA VAL A 75 -9.28 -6.89 2.17
C VAL A 75 -9.76 -7.74 0.98
N LEU A 76 -9.58 -7.26 -0.25
CA LEU A 76 -10.00 -8.00 -1.44
C LEU A 76 -9.18 -9.28 -1.63
N ILE A 77 -7.86 -9.26 -1.46
CA ILE A 77 -7.02 -10.45 -1.52
C ILE A 77 -7.46 -11.46 -0.45
N PHE A 78 -7.67 -11.00 0.78
CA PHE A 78 -8.17 -11.86 1.84
C PHE A 78 -9.52 -12.50 1.49
N LEU A 79 -10.48 -11.73 0.98
CA LEU A 79 -11.81 -12.25 0.62
C LEU A 79 -11.76 -13.27 -0.52
N PHE A 80 -10.92 -13.06 -1.52
CA PHE A 80 -10.84 -13.95 -2.67
C PHE A 80 -10.09 -15.25 -2.38
N ASP A 81 -9.09 -15.21 -1.50
CA ASP A 81 -8.18 -16.35 -1.28
C ASP A 81 -8.22 -16.95 0.12
N HIS A 82 -9.06 -16.45 1.05
CA HIS A 82 -9.11 -16.99 2.41
C HIS A 82 -9.45 -18.48 2.47
N GLY A 83 -10.18 -19.01 1.50
CA GLY A 83 -10.56 -20.42 1.37
C GLY A 83 -9.69 -21.22 0.40
N ASN A 84 -8.74 -20.60 -0.30
CA ASN A 84 -7.90 -21.27 -1.28
C ASN A 84 -6.72 -21.99 -0.58
N PRO A 85 -6.70 -23.35 -0.54
CA PRO A 85 -5.67 -24.10 0.17
C PRO A 85 -4.28 -23.99 -0.47
N GLU A 86 -4.20 -23.61 -1.74
CA GLU A 86 -2.93 -23.49 -2.46
C GLU A 86 -2.21 -22.17 -2.15
N SER A 87 -2.97 -21.11 -1.73
CA SER A 87 -2.42 -19.80 -1.41
C SER A 87 -2.35 -19.57 0.11
N ILE A 88 -3.36 -18.90 0.67
CA ILE A 88 -3.39 -18.52 2.09
C ILE A 88 -4.34 -19.37 2.93
N GLY A 89 -5.17 -20.22 2.32
CA GLY A 89 -6.25 -20.95 2.98
C GLY A 89 -5.83 -21.86 4.13
N THR A 90 -4.62 -22.40 4.11
CA THR A 90 -4.10 -23.30 5.15
C THR A 90 -3.48 -22.58 6.35
N TYR A 91 -3.22 -21.28 6.25
CA TYR A 91 -2.57 -20.52 7.32
C TYR A 91 -3.54 -20.12 8.45
N SER A 92 -2.96 -19.78 9.60
CA SER A 92 -3.72 -19.20 10.71
C SER A 92 -4.38 -17.86 10.31
N PRO A 93 -5.49 -17.43 10.94
CA PRO A 93 -6.17 -16.19 10.57
C PRO A 93 -5.26 -14.96 10.57
N GLY A 94 -4.36 -14.87 11.55
CA GLY A 94 -3.38 -13.78 11.62
C GLY A 94 -2.39 -13.79 10.45
N THR A 95 -1.87 -14.98 10.09
CA THR A 95 -0.96 -15.15 8.96
C THR A 95 -1.67 -14.86 7.62
N LYS A 96 -2.95 -15.24 7.46
CA LYS A 96 -3.73 -14.89 6.27
C LYS A 96 -3.81 -13.39 6.05
N TRP A 97 -4.13 -12.62 7.10
CA TRP A 97 -4.17 -11.16 7.03
C TRP A 97 -2.81 -10.56 6.71
N MET A 98 -1.76 -11.08 7.33
CA MET A 98 -0.39 -10.61 7.12
C MET A 98 0.09 -10.88 5.70
N ALA A 99 -0.16 -12.10 5.16
CA ALA A 99 0.18 -12.46 3.79
C ALA A 99 -0.63 -11.63 2.76
N SER A 100 -1.92 -11.38 3.03
CA SER A 100 -2.76 -10.53 2.17
C SER A 100 -2.27 -9.07 2.18
N LEU A 101 -1.86 -8.55 3.35
CA LEU A 101 -1.27 -7.22 3.47
C LEU A 101 0.05 -7.14 2.70
N PHE A 102 0.92 -8.13 2.88
CA PHE A 102 2.20 -8.20 2.19
C PHE A 102 1.99 -8.21 0.67
N GLN A 103 1.08 -9.05 0.17
CA GLN A 103 0.77 -9.14 -1.25
C GLN A 103 0.21 -7.84 -1.80
N SER A 104 -0.71 -7.17 -1.09
CA SER A 104 -1.25 -5.86 -1.49
C SER A 104 -0.17 -4.78 -1.59
N VAL A 105 0.81 -4.79 -0.69
CA VAL A 105 1.88 -3.80 -0.67
C VAL A 105 2.94 -4.10 -1.71
N THR A 106 3.33 -5.36 -1.90
CA THR A 106 4.39 -5.74 -2.85
C THR A 106 3.99 -5.52 -4.30
N THR A 107 2.70 -5.65 -4.65
CA THR A 107 2.18 -5.34 -6.00
C THR A 107 2.42 -3.89 -6.42
N ARG A 108 2.71 -3.00 -5.48
CA ARG A 108 3.11 -1.61 -5.76
C ARG A 108 4.59 -1.49 -6.19
N THR A 109 5.04 -2.42 -7.02
CA THR A 109 6.35 -2.49 -7.70
C THR A 109 7.55 -2.79 -6.79
N ALA A 110 7.36 -3.51 -5.67
CA ALA A 110 8.46 -3.95 -4.81
C ALA A 110 9.12 -5.25 -5.29
N GLY A 111 8.33 -6.20 -5.81
CA GLY A 111 8.84 -7.45 -6.41
C GLY A 111 9.17 -8.57 -5.43
N PHE A 112 9.00 -8.38 -4.13
CA PHE A 112 9.14 -9.44 -3.14
C PHE A 112 7.83 -10.23 -2.99
N PHE A 113 7.91 -11.50 -2.58
CA PHE A 113 6.73 -12.30 -2.28
C PHE A 113 6.95 -13.21 -1.06
N THR A 114 5.89 -13.46 -0.31
CA THR A 114 5.82 -14.45 0.76
C THR A 114 4.97 -15.65 0.35
N VAL A 115 4.05 -15.43 -0.59
CA VAL A 115 3.26 -16.50 -1.25
C VAL A 115 3.42 -16.30 -2.75
N SER A 116 3.76 -17.38 -3.49
CA SER A 116 3.93 -17.32 -4.95
C SER A 116 2.64 -16.85 -5.62
N GLN A 117 2.77 -15.92 -6.58
CA GLN A 117 1.60 -15.39 -7.31
C GLN A 117 0.83 -16.45 -8.09
N GLU A 118 1.50 -17.51 -8.53
CA GLU A 118 0.89 -18.62 -9.27
C GLU A 118 -0.14 -19.41 -8.44
N ARG A 119 -0.05 -19.33 -7.10
CA ARG A 119 -0.94 -20.03 -6.17
C ARG A 119 -2.22 -19.26 -5.86
N PHE A 120 -2.31 -17.99 -6.24
CA PHE A 120 -3.49 -17.18 -6.01
C PHE A 120 -4.61 -17.49 -7.03
N SER A 121 -5.85 -17.26 -6.62
CA SER A 121 -7.01 -17.36 -7.49
C SER A 121 -6.91 -16.38 -8.66
N ASN A 122 -7.59 -16.69 -9.77
CA ASN A 122 -7.66 -15.79 -10.93
C ASN A 122 -8.19 -14.41 -10.59
N ALA A 123 -9.11 -14.31 -9.62
CA ALA A 123 -9.65 -13.02 -9.14
C ALA A 123 -8.56 -12.18 -8.46
N THR A 124 -7.79 -12.79 -7.57
CA THR A 124 -6.65 -12.12 -6.92
C THR A 124 -5.56 -11.77 -7.92
N TYR A 125 -5.30 -12.64 -8.89
CA TYR A 125 -4.33 -12.35 -9.94
C TYR A 125 -4.70 -11.11 -10.75
N MET A 126 -5.97 -11.00 -11.19
CA MET A 126 -6.48 -9.81 -11.88
C MET A 126 -6.42 -8.55 -11.01
N LEU A 127 -6.76 -8.67 -9.71
CA LEU A 127 -6.63 -7.57 -8.76
C LEU A 127 -5.16 -7.11 -8.64
N CYS A 128 -4.23 -8.05 -8.54
CA CYS A 128 -2.80 -7.75 -8.50
C CYS A 128 -2.32 -7.00 -9.74
N LEU A 129 -2.79 -7.36 -10.94
CA LEU A 129 -2.47 -6.62 -12.18
C LEU A 129 -2.97 -5.17 -12.12
N ILE A 130 -4.19 -4.95 -11.60
CA ILE A 130 -4.73 -3.59 -11.43
C ILE A 130 -3.90 -2.81 -10.41
N LEU A 131 -3.54 -3.42 -9.28
CA LEU A 131 -2.71 -2.79 -8.25
C LEU A 131 -1.29 -2.47 -8.77
N MET A 132 -0.71 -3.34 -9.61
CA MET A 132 0.58 -3.12 -10.26
C MET A 132 0.54 -1.95 -11.26
N LEU A 133 -0.59 -1.77 -11.96
CA LEU A 133 -0.79 -0.64 -12.87
C LEU A 133 -0.78 0.69 -12.10
N ILE A 134 -1.37 0.71 -10.89
CA ILE A 134 -1.40 1.88 -10.01
C ILE A 134 -0.17 1.84 -9.10
N GLY A 135 0.94 2.37 -9.56
CA GLY A 135 2.21 2.41 -8.82
C GLY A 135 2.22 3.35 -7.61
N GLY A 136 3.41 3.76 -7.20
CA GLY A 136 3.60 4.66 -6.08
C GLY A 136 3.35 6.13 -6.39
N SER A 137 3.76 7.00 -5.46
CA SER A 137 3.60 8.45 -5.60
C SER A 137 4.66 9.04 -6.54
N PRO A 138 4.42 10.26 -7.06
CA PRO A 138 5.48 11.01 -7.72
C PRO A 138 6.70 11.18 -6.82
N MET A 139 7.90 11.06 -7.40
CA MET A 139 9.19 11.12 -6.68
C MET A 139 9.40 10.02 -5.63
N GLY A 140 8.62 8.94 -5.69
CA GLY A 140 8.91 7.68 -5.02
C GLY A 140 9.67 6.72 -5.94
N THR A 141 10.15 5.60 -5.39
CA THR A 141 10.91 4.58 -6.14
C THR A 141 10.03 3.65 -6.97
N ALA A 142 8.71 3.67 -6.76
CA ALA A 142 7.78 2.79 -7.43
C ALA A 142 7.48 3.21 -8.88
N GLY A 143 7.35 2.24 -9.78
CA GLY A 143 6.93 2.40 -11.18
C GLY A 143 5.42 2.62 -11.34
N GLY A 144 4.89 2.37 -12.54
CA GLY A 144 3.46 2.45 -12.84
C GLY A 144 2.88 3.86 -12.93
N ILE A 145 1.55 3.94 -13.13
CA ILE A 145 0.81 5.20 -13.14
C ILE A 145 0.81 5.78 -11.73
N LYS A 146 1.22 7.03 -11.60
CA LYS A 146 1.35 7.66 -10.28
C LYS A 146 -0.01 7.80 -9.58
N THR A 147 -0.02 7.55 -8.27
CA THR A 147 -1.24 7.63 -7.44
C THR A 147 -1.96 8.97 -7.57
N THR A 148 -1.21 10.07 -7.70
CA THR A 148 -1.79 11.40 -7.93
C THR A 148 -2.48 11.53 -9.26
N THR A 149 -1.96 10.92 -10.33
CA THR A 149 -2.59 10.91 -11.65
C THR A 149 -3.92 10.17 -11.60
N VAL A 150 -3.95 9.00 -10.97
CA VAL A 150 -5.19 8.23 -10.78
C VAL A 150 -6.21 9.03 -9.96
N ALA A 151 -5.77 9.67 -8.87
CA ALA A 151 -6.65 10.50 -8.04
C ALA A 151 -7.26 11.67 -8.83
N VAL A 152 -6.45 12.37 -9.63
CA VAL A 152 -6.94 13.48 -10.47
C VAL A 152 -7.92 12.99 -11.52
N LEU A 153 -7.65 11.85 -12.18
CA LEU A 153 -8.58 11.25 -13.14
C LEU A 153 -9.92 10.90 -12.49
N LEU A 154 -9.92 10.28 -11.32
CA LEU A 154 -11.16 9.93 -10.60
C LEU A 154 -11.95 11.17 -10.19
N LEU A 155 -11.26 12.23 -9.71
CA LEU A 155 -11.91 13.49 -9.34
C LEU A 155 -12.47 14.21 -10.56
N SER A 156 -11.76 14.21 -11.69
CA SER A 156 -12.21 14.79 -12.95
C SER A 156 -13.45 14.07 -13.48
N LEU A 157 -13.45 12.73 -13.48
CA LEU A 157 -14.63 11.94 -13.85
C LEU A 157 -15.84 12.28 -12.97
N LYS A 158 -15.64 12.36 -11.65
CA LYS A 158 -16.71 12.74 -10.73
C LYS A 158 -17.24 14.15 -11.01
N SER A 159 -16.39 15.11 -11.31
CA SER A 159 -16.79 16.48 -11.62
C SER A 159 -17.57 16.59 -12.94
N ASN A 160 -17.25 15.74 -13.92
CA ASN A 160 -17.95 15.74 -15.22
C ASN A 160 -19.30 15.00 -15.18
N LEU A 161 -19.54 14.20 -14.15
CA LEU A 161 -20.80 13.46 -13.97
C LEU A 161 -21.83 14.20 -13.08
N GLN A 162 -21.43 15.32 -12.48
CA GLN A 162 -22.28 16.22 -11.69
C GLN A 162 -22.70 17.44 -12.52
#